data_628711a077ba6cf3cc24d5d5cbfbacde
#
_entry.id   628711a077ba6cf3cc24d5d5cbfbacde
#
_cell.length_a   1.000
_cell.length_b   1.000
_cell.length_c   1.000
_cell.angle_alpha   90.00
_cell.angle_beta   90.00
_cell.angle_gamma   90.00
#
_symmetry.space_group_name_H-M   'P 1'
#
loop_
_entity.id
_entity.type
_entity.pdbx_description
1 polymer ?
#
loop_
_entity_poly.entity_id
_entity_poly.type
_entity_poly.pdbx_seq_one_letter_code
_entity_poly.pdbx_strand_id
1 'polypeptide(L)'
;PYGHVVAESVEGINTVNGHSYSDPALQSENTNFALLVSNRFTQPFNEPYRYGKHIASLSNMLAGGVLVQRFGDLVSGIRTNEHRMSKSFVRPTLTAAVPGDLSLALPKRQLDDIIEMIYQLDKIAPGTANYDTLLYGAEVKFYSARLALSGELETSLPGFFAVGDGAG
;
A
#
# COMPACT_ATOMS: atom_id res chain seq x y z
N PRO A 1 -5.34 -1.03 -16.13
CA PRO A 1 -5.61 -2.37 -16.65
C PRO A 1 -4.30 -3.17 -16.81
N TYR A 2 -4.43 -4.50 -16.90
CA TYR A 2 -3.31 -5.44 -17.11
C TYR A 2 -2.22 -5.36 -16.02
N GLY A 3 -2.65 -5.05 -14.80
CA GLY A 3 -1.78 -4.70 -13.69
C GLY A 3 -1.23 -5.90 -12.92
N HIS A 4 0.00 -5.75 -12.47
CA HIS A 4 0.67 -6.66 -11.56
C HIS A 4 0.94 -5.95 -10.24
N VAL A 5 0.82 -6.67 -9.15
CA VAL A 5 1.34 -6.25 -7.86
C VAL A 5 2.74 -6.83 -7.73
N VAL A 6 3.69 -6.00 -7.33
CA VAL A 6 5.09 -6.37 -7.15
C VAL A 6 5.54 -6.05 -5.73
N ALA A 7 6.50 -6.81 -5.23
CA ALA A 7 7.14 -6.50 -3.96
C ALA A 7 8.38 -5.65 -4.20
N GLU A 8 8.58 -4.64 -3.37
CA GLU A 8 9.76 -3.81 -3.30
C GLU A 8 10.40 -3.95 -1.94
N SER A 9 11.72 -3.99 -1.86
CA SER A 9 12.44 -4.04 -0.60
C SER A 9 13.17 -2.72 -0.35
N VAL A 10 12.82 -2.06 0.75
CA VAL A 10 13.46 -0.82 1.19
C VAL A 10 14.00 -1.05 2.60
N GLU A 11 15.31 -0.93 2.78
CA GLU A 11 15.99 -1.16 4.06
C GLU A 11 15.64 -2.51 4.72
N GLY A 12 15.47 -3.56 3.91
CA GLY A 12 15.14 -4.91 4.37
C GLY A 12 13.66 -5.11 4.74
N ILE A 13 12.79 -4.14 4.45
CA ILE A 13 11.36 -4.23 4.62
C ILE A 13 10.70 -4.36 3.25
N ASN A 14 9.88 -5.39 3.08
CA ASN A 14 9.10 -5.58 1.88
C ASN A 14 7.83 -4.74 1.92
N THR A 15 7.64 -3.94 0.89
CA THR A 15 6.43 -3.16 0.62
C THR A 15 5.83 -3.59 -0.72
N VAL A 16 4.69 -3.05 -1.08
CA VAL A 16 4.05 -3.34 -2.37
C VAL A 16 4.09 -2.14 -3.29
N ASN A 17 4.08 -2.40 -4.59
CA ASN A 17 3.84 -1.40 -5.61
C ASN A 17 3.00 -2.00 -6.74
N GLY A 18 2.43 -1.15 -7.59
CA GLY A 18 1.71 -1.54 -8.80
C GLY A 18 2.58 -1.40 -10.04
N HIS A 19 2.43 -2.34 -10.94
CA HIS A 19 3.16 -2.36 -12.21
C HIS A 19 2.25 -2.84 -13.34
N SER A 20 2.55 -2.45 -14.57
CA SER A 20 1.94 -3.04 -15.77
C SER A 20 2.98 -3.14 -16.89
N TYR A 21 2.86 -4.18 -17.71
CA TYR A 21 3.74 -4.41 -18.85
C TYR A 21 3.13 -3.84 -20.12
N SER A 22 3.95 -3.18 -20.94
CA SER A 22 3.56 -2.79 -22.30
C SER A 22 3.50 -3.97 -23.27
N ASP A 23 4.29 -5.03 -23.01
CA ASP A 23 4.26 -6.26 -23.79
C ASP A 23 2.97 -7.06 -23.49
N PRO A 24 2.08 -7.28 -24.51
CA PRO A 24 0.84 -8.02 -24.32
C PRO A 24 1.03 -9.45 -23.78
N ALA A 25 2.16 -10.10 -24.07
CA ALA A 25 2.45 -11.45 -23.59
C ALA A 25 2.66 -11.52 -22.07
N LEU A 26 2.99 -10.38 -21.43
CA LEU A 26 3.26 -10.28 -20.00
C LEU A 26 2.09 -9.62 -19.24
N GLN A 27 1.04 -9.19 -19.92
CA GLN A 27 -0.11 -8.54 -19.31
C GLN A 27 -0.93 -9.52 -18.48
N SER A 28 -1.44 -9.07 -17.34
CA SER A 28 -2.39 -9.84 -16.54
C SER A 28 -3.84 -9.54 -16.95
N GLU A 29 -4.76 -10.35 -16.49
CA GLU A 29 -6.20 -10.10 -16.63
C GLU A 29 -6.74 -9.13 -15.56
N ASN A 30 -5.89 -8.70 -14.63
CA ASN A 30 -6.28 -7.86 -13.50
C ASN A 30 -6.10 -6.36 -13.81
N THR A 31 -6.89 -5.55 -13.12
CA THR A 31 -6.63 -4.12 -12.97
C THR A 31 -6.15 -3.88 -11.54
N ASN A 32 -5.08 -3.11 -11.38
CA ASN A 32 -4.60 -2.68 -10.07
C ASN A 32 -4.62 -1.16 -9.93
N PHE A 33 -4.72 -0.69 -8.72
CA PHE A 33 -4.61 0.71 -8.33
C PHE A 33 -4.16 0.78 -6.87
N ALA A 34 -3.62 1.91 -6.45
CA ALA A 34 -3.26 2.16 -5.08
C ALA A 34 -4.29 3.07 -4.39
N LEU A 35 -4.63 2.74 -3.16
CA LEU A 35 -5.39 3.61 -2.26
C LEU A 35 -4.43 4.16 -1.21
N LEU A 36 -4.32 5.48 -1.15
CA LEU A 36 -3.44 6.18 -0.23
C LEU A 36 -4.24 6.88 0.85
N VAL A 37 -3.93 6.58 2.10
CA VAL A 37 -4.44 7.32 3.25
C VAL A 37 -3.34 8.27 3.74
N SER A 38 -3.60 9.56 3.66
CA SER A 38 -2.65 10.59 4.09
C SER A 38 -2.84 10.91 5.56
N ASN A 39 -1.75 10.83 6.32
CA ASN A 39 -1.72 11.24 7.73
C ASN A 39 -0.76 12.40 7.91
N ARG A 40 -1.23 13.48 8.53
CA ARG A 40 -0.38 14.61 8.90
C ARG A 40 -0.04 14.52 10.38
N PHE A 41 1.24 14.45 10.67
CA PHE A 41 1.75 14.46 12.03
C PHE A 41 2.07 15.89 12.47
N THR A 42 1.78 16.19 13.74
CA THR A 42 2.08 17.47 14.40
C THR A 42 2.65 17.17 15.78
N GLN A 43 3.38 18.15 16.36
CA GLN A 43 3.92 18.02 17.71
C GLN A 43 2.85 17.52 18.71
N PRO A 44 3.19 16.58 19.60
CA PRO A 44 4.50 15.96 19.82
C PRO A 44 4.82 14.78 18.89
N PHE A 45 3.92 14.43 17.95
CA PHE A 45 4.05 13.29 17.02
C PHE A 45 4.76 13.76 15.75
N ASN A 46 6.07 13.65 15.70
CA ASN A 46 6.92 14.18 14.63
C ASN A 46 7.79 13.14 13.92
N GLU A 47 7.45 11.86 14.05
CA GLU A 47 8.21 10.74 13.49
C GLU A 47 7.41 9.98 12.39
N PRO A 48 6.92 10.63 11.31
CA PRO A 48 6.06 9.99 10.32
C PRO A 48 6.77 8.85 9.58
N TYR A 49 8.05 9.01 9.27
CA TYR A 49 8.87 7.99 8.62
C TYR A 49 8.97 6.73 9.47
N ARG A 50 9.31 6.89 10.75
CA ARG A 50 9.44 5.79 11.69
C ARG A 50 8.11 5.07 11.91
N TYR A 51 7.02 5.83 11.96
CA TYR A 51 5.67 5.27 12.06
C TYR A 51 5.34 4.41 10.83
N GLY A 52 5.53 4.92 9.60
CA GLY A 52 5.28 4.17 8.36
C GLY A 52 6.14 2.90 8.28
N LYS A 53 7.42 3.01 8.63
CA LYS A 53 8.35 1.87 8.71
C LYS A 53 7.85 0.79 9.68
N HIS A 54 7.28 1.21 10.81
CA HIS A 54 6.72 0.28 11.81
C HIS A 54 5.50 -0.48 11.27
N ILE A 55 4.60 0.21 10.56
CA ILE A 55 3.45 -0.42 9.91
C ILE A 55 3.90 -1.48 8.89
N ALA A 56 4.84 -1.14 8.02
CA ALA A 56 5.37 -2.08 7.05
C ALA A 56 6.09 -3.27 7.73
N SER A 57 6.82 -3.02 8.81
CA SER A 57 7.47 -4.08 9.61
C SER A 57 6.47 -5.04 10.25
N LEU A 58 5.31 -4.55 10.71
CA LEU A 58 4.24 -5.41 11.23
C LEU A 58 3.70 -6.35 10.14
N SER A 59 3.45 -5.84 8.95
CA SER A 59 3.02 -6.66 7.80
C SER A 59 4.06 -7.75 7.50
N ASN A 60 5.34 -7.38 7.46
CA ASN A 60 6.43 -8.33 7.21
C ASN A 60 6.58 -9.37 8.33
N MET A 61 6.42 -8.98 9.58
CA MET A 61 6.46 -9.89 10.71
C MET A 61 5.36 -10.96 10.64
N LEU A 62 4.15 -10.56 10.20
CA LEU A 62 3.00 -11.46 10.09
C LEU A 62 3.09 -12.41 8.89
N ALA A 63 3.67 -11.96 7.78
CA ALA A 63 3.68 -12.68 6.51
C ALA A 63 5.07 -13.18 6.07
N GLY A 64 6.13 -12.75 6.73
CA GLY A 64 7.48 -12.89 6.17
C GLY A 64 7.71 -12.02 4.93
N GLY A 65 6.75 -11.18 4.58
CA GLY A 65 6.73 -10.32 3.39
C GLY A 65 5.43 -9.54 3.28
N VAL A 66 4.79 -9.62 2.12
CA VAL A 66 3.55 -8.89 1.83
C VAL A 66 2.33 -9.71 2.23
N LEU A 67 1.37 -9.07 2.92
CA LEU A 67 0.05 -9.63 3.18
C LEU A 67 -0.88 -9.42 1.97
N VAL A 68 -1.75 -10.40 1.73
CA VAL A 68 -2.89 -10.27 0.82
C VAL A 68 -4.17 -10.71 1.51
N GLN A 69 -5.25 -9.94 1.33
CA GLN A 69 -6.56 -10.26 1.90
C GLN A 69 -7.67 -9.97 0.88
N ARG A 70 -8.70 -10.81 0.82
CA ARG A 70 -9.89 -10.53 0.03
C ARG A 70 -10.72 -9.45 0.72
N PHE A 71 -11.26 -8.54 -0.05
CA PHE A 71 -12.08 -7.43 0.46
C PHE A 71 -13.27 -7.92 1.28
N GLY A 72 -13.99 -8.92 0.80
CA GLY A 72 -15.12 -9.47 1.54
C GLY A 72 -14.74 -10.12 2.87
N ASP A 73 -13.58 -10.76 2.95
CA ASP A 73 -13.08 -11.31 4.21
C ASP A 73 -12.72 -10.18 5.20
N LEU A 74 -12.06 -9.11 4.71
CA LEU A 74 -11.73 -7.93 5.53
C LEU A 74 -12.99 -7.30 6.12
N VAL A 75 -13.99 -7.01 5.28
CA VAL A 75 -15.26 -6.40 5.72
C VAL A 75 -16.02 -7.29 6.69
N SER A 76 -15.91 -8.62 6.53
CA SER A 76 -16.51 -9.59 7.44
C SER A 76 -15.72 -9.79 8.73
N GLY A 77 -14.59 -9.12 8.92
CA GLY A 77 -13.70 -9.30 10.08
C GLY A 77 -13.05 -10.68 10.14
N ILE A 78 -12.76 -11.27 8.98
CA ILE A 78 -12.24 -12.64 8.87
C ILE A 78 -10.90 -12.62 8.14
N ARG A 79 -9.93 -13.35 8.67
CA ARG A 79 -8.66 -13.57 7.99
C ARG A 79 -8.87 -14.36 6.69
N THR A 80 -8.30 -13.90 5.58
CA THR A 80 -8.11 -14.74 4.40
C THR A 80 -7.03 -15.79 4.66
N ASN A 81 -7.29 -17.03 4.29
CA ASN A 81 -6.35 -18.15 4.35
C ASN A 81 -6.23 -18.81 2.96
N GLU A 82 -5.33 -19.77 2.80
CA GLU A 82 -5.09 -20.46 1.53
C GLU A 82 -6.37 -21.07 0.94
N HIS A 83 -7.20 -21.70 1.78
CA HIS A 83 -8.45 -22.29 1.34
C HIS A 83 -9.45 -21.23 0.81
N ARG A 84 -9.53 -20.06 1.45
CA ARG A 84 -10.37 -18.95 0.98
C ARG A 84 -9.79 -18.32 -0.29
N MET A 85 -8.48 -18.16 -0.35
CA MET A 85 -7.79 -17.65 -1.52
C MET A 85 -7.96 -18.57 -2.74
N SER A 86 -7.89 -19.87 -2.56
CA SER A 86 -8.07 -20.84 -3.67
C SER A 86 -9.46 -20.77 -4.31
N LYS A 87 -10.46 -20.25 -3.58
CA LYS A 87 -11.84 -20.05 -4.08
C LYS A 87 -12.06 -18.65 -4.68
N SER A 88 -11.08 -17.77 -4.59
CA SER A 88 -11.18 -16.41 -5.13
C SER A 88 -11.30 -16.45 -6.66
N PHE A 89 -12.21 -15.63 -7.19
CA PHE A 89 -12.30 -15.39 -8.62
C PHE A 89 -11.08 -14.61 -9.13
N VAL A 90 -10.64 -13.62 -8.37
CA VAL A 90 -9.43 -12.83 -8.69
C VAL A 90 -8.20 -13.62 -8.29
N ARG A 91 -7.29 -13.80 -9.23
CA ARG A 91 -6.01 -14.50 -9.00
C ARG A 91 -4.91 -13.52 -8.62
N PRO A 92 -4.16 -13.78 -7.54
CA PRO A 92 -3.04 -12.92 -7.16
C PRO A 92 -1.94 -12.96 -8.23
N THR A 93 -1.45 -11.77 -8.62
CA THR A 93 -0.29 -11.63 -9.51
C THR A 93 1.02 -11.67 -8.73
N LEU A 94 1.04 -11.25 -7.47
CA LEU A 94 2.16 -11.45 -6.55
C LEU A 94 1.97 -12.78 -5.80
N THR A 95 2.51 -13.85 -6.37
CA THR A 95 2.37 -15.21 -5.82
C THR A 95 3.08 -15.42 -4.50
N ALA A 96 4.06 -14.57 -4.17
CA ALA A 96 4.77 -14.58 -2.90
C ALA A 96 4.02 -13.89 -1.76
N ALA A 97 2.89 -13.21 -2.04
CA ALA A 97 2.07 -12.60 -1.00
C ALA A 97 1.35 -13.68 -0.19
N VAL A 98 1.31 -13.49 1.11
CA VAL A 98 0.75 -14.45 2.06
C VAL A 98 -0.67 -14.05 2.45
N PRO A 99 -1.66 -14.95 2.28
CA PRO A 99 -3.03 -14.69 2.73
C PRO A 99 -3.07 -14.43 4.24
N GLY A 100 -3.68 -13.30 4.62
CA GLY A 100 -3.65 -12.87 6.01
C GLY A 100 -4.79 -11.94 6.40
N ASP A 101 -4.52 -11.13 7.41
CA ASP A 101 -5.44 -10.15 7.95
C ASP A 101 -4.75 -8.78 8.07
N LEU A 102 -5.14 -7.86 7.22
CA LEU A 102 -4.61 -6.50 7.17
C LEU A 102 -4.99 -5.68 8.42
N SER A 103 -6.04 -6.07 9.13
CA SER A 103 -6.45 -5.38 10.36
C SER A 103 -5.45 -5.55 11.51
N LEU A 104 -4.57 -6.54 11.42
CA LEU A 104 -3.48 -6.74 12.38
C LEU A 104 -2.25 -5.86 12.10
N ALA A 105 -2.15 -5.30 10.90
CA ALA A 105 -1.02 -4.46 10.51
C ALA A 105 -1.42 -2.98 10.36
N LEU A 106 -2.57 -2.70 9.77
CA LEU A 106 -3.02 -1.34 9.49
C LEU A 106 -3.88 -0.80 10.64
N PRO A 107 -3.69 0.46 11.07
CA PRO A 107 -4.54 1.10 12.05
C PRO A 107 -6.00 1.16 11.57
N LYS A 108 -6.93 0.99 12.52
CA LYS A 108 -8.37 0.98 12.23
C LYS A 108 -8.84 2.15 11.37
N ARG A 109 -8.42 3.38 11.68
CA ARG A 109 -8.81 4.57 10.91
C ARG A 109 -8.42 4.46 9.44
N GLN A 110 -7.20 4.00 9.17
CA GLN A 110 -6.73 3.83 7.79
C GLN A 110 -7.51 2.75 7.05
N LEU A 111 -7.85 1.65 7.73
CA LEU A 111 -8.68 0.61 7.14
C LEU A 111 -10.10 1.09 6.87
N ASP A 112 -10.71 1.83 7.78
CA ASP A 112 -12.05 2.39 7.60
C ASP A 112 -12.06 3.33 6.38
N ASP A 113 -11.06 4.21 6.25
CA ASP A 113 -10.93 5.13 5.11
C ASP A 113 -10.76 4.36 3.78
N ILE A 114 -9.97 3.28 3.77
CA ILE A 114 -9.77 2.41 2.59
C ILE A 114 -11.06 1.71 2.21
N ILE A 115 -11.76 1.11 3.17
CA ILE A 115 -13.03 0.40 2.95
C ILE A 115 -14.08 1.36 2.39
N GLU A 116 -14.22 2.55 2.99
CA GLU A 116 -15.14 3.57 2.52
C GLU A 116 -14.81 4.00 1.09
N MET A 117 -13.53 4.26 0.79
CA MET A 117 -13.09 4.63 -0.55
C MET A 117 -13.41 3.53 -1.58
N ILE A 118 -13.22 2.26 -1.26
CA ILE A 118 -13.55 1.14 -2.16
C ILE A 118 -15.05 1.16 -2.50
N TYR A 119 -15.93 1.37 -1.53
CA TYR A 119 -17.36 1.50 -1.78
C TYR A 119 -17.72 2.74 -2.60
N GLN A 120 -17.00 3.87 -2.42
CA GLN A 120 -17.23 5.06 -3.25
C GLN A 120 -16.75 4.82 -4.69
N LEU A 121 -15.61 4.16 -4.87
CA LEU A 121 -15.10 3.81 -6.20
C LEU A 121 -16.04 2.85 -6.93
N ASP A 122 -16.68 1.94 -6.23
CA ASP A 122 -17.64 0.99 -6.81
C ASP A 122 -18.83 1.69 -7.50
N LYS A 123 -19.19 2.89 -7.07
CA LYS A 123 -20.26 3.68 -7.69
C LYS A 123 -19.90 4.18 -9.09
N ILE A 124 -18.62 4.42 -9.37
CA ILE A 124 -18.12 4.92 -10.66
C ILE A 124 -17.42 3.83 -11.47
N ALA A 125 -16.95 2.78 -10.82
CA ALA A 125 -16.32 1.62 -11.41
C ALA A 125 -16.91 0.33 -10.77
N PRO A 126 -18.11 -0.09 -11.20
CA PRO A 126 -18.80 -1.23 -10.61
C PRO A 126 -17.97 -2.50 -10.64
N GLY A 127 -17.95 -3.22 -9.52
CA GLY A 127 -17.12 -4.41 -9.30
C GLY A 127 -15.84 -4.14 -8.50
N THR A 128 -15.52 -2.88 -8.20
CA THR A 128 -14.38 -2.54 -7.33
C THR A 128 -14.56 -3.08 -5.91
N ALA A 129 -15.79 -3.01 -5.35
CA ALA A 129 -16.13 -3.57 -4.03
C ALA A 129 -16.56 -5.04 -4.10
N ASN A 130 -16.07 -5.80 -5.07
CA ASN A 130 -16.37 -7.22 -5.15
C ASN A 130 -15.74 -7.96 -3.96
N TYR A 131 -16.42 -9.03 -3.51
CA TYR A 131 -15.93 -9.87 -2.40
C TYR A 131 -14.50 -10.37 -2.62
N ASP A 132 -14.17 -10.72 -3.87
CA ASP A 132 -12.88 -11.29 -4.26
C ASP A 132 -11.84 -10.23 -4.68
N THR A 133 -12.14 -8.94 -4.59
CA THR A 133 -11.12 -7.89 -4.77
C THR A 133 -10.00 -8.10 -3.77
N LEU A 134 -8.75 -8.14 -4.26
CA LEU A 134 -7.57 -8.41 -3.44
C LEU A 134 -6.92 -7.11 -2.97
N LEU A 135 -6.70 -7.02 -1.66
CA LEU A 135 -5.95 -5.94 -1.03
C LEU A 135 -4.59 -6.47 -0.62
N TYR A 136 -3.55 -5.72 -1.01
CA TYR A 136 -2.16 -6.02 -0.63
C TYR A 136 -1.65 -4.93 0.30
N GLY A 137 -0.95 -5.30 1.33
CA GLY A 137 -0.43 -4.33 2.30
C GLY A 137 0.91 -4.76 2.92
N ALA A 138 1.64 -3.77 3.39
CA ALA A 138 1.35 -2.34 3.28
C ALA A 138 2.22 -1.73 2.17
N GLU A 139 1.66 -0.75 1.44
CA GLU A 139 2.48 0.18 0.68
C GLU A 139 2.79 1.37 1.58
N VAL A 140 4.05 1.72 1.74
CA VAL A 140 4.50 2.86 2.55
C VAL A 140 5.46 3.69 1.73
N LYS A 141 5.17 4.98 1.61
CA LYS A 141 6.04 5.94 0.93
C LYS A 141 6.93 6.64 1.96
N PHE A 142 8.24 6.41 1.86
CA PHE A 142 9.23 6.90 2.82
C PHE A 142 9.83 8.27 2.48
N TYR A 143 9.49 8.85 1.33
CA TYR A 143 10.04 10.11 0.81
C TYR A 143 9.09 11.30 0.95
N SER A 144 8.25 11.30 1.98
CA SER A 144 7.28 12.37 2.23
C SER A 144 7.78 13.47 3.18
N ALA A 145 9.04 13.43 3.60
CA ALA A 145 9.64 14.48 4.38
C ALA A 145 10.01 15.65 3.47
N ARG A 146 9.35 16.78 3.66
CA ARG A 146 9.64 18.00 2.92
C ARG A 146 10.60 18.89 3.69
N LEU A 147 11.72 19.22 3.06
CA LEU A 147 12.65 20.19 3.60
C LEU A 147 12.10 21.62 3.49
N ALA A 148 12.39 22.46 4.49
CA ALA A 148 12.15 23.89 4.37
C ALA A 148 13.26 24.49 3.49
N LEU A 149 12.89 24.92 2.29
CA LEU A 149 13.81 25.48 1.30
C LEU A 149 13.40 26.91 0.94
N SER A 150 14.39 27.72 0.57
CA SER A 150 14.18 29.01 -0.08
C SER A 150 13.68 28.82 -1.54
N GLY A 151 13.31 29.91 -2.21
CA GLY A 151 12.97 29.88 -3.64
C GLY A 151 14.12 29.43 -4.55
N GLU A 152 15.36 29.43 -4.05
CA GLU A 152 16.57 28.98 -4.75
C GLU A 152 17.00 27.56 -4.31
N LEU A 153 16.14 26.84 -3.60
CA LEU A 153 16.37 25.47 -3.11
C LEU A 153 17.45 25.37 -2.05
N GLU A 154 17.80 26.49 -1.40
CA GLU A 154 18.75 26.51 -0.29
C GLU A 154 18.05 26.18 1.03
N THR A 155 18.71 25.37 1.87
CA THR A 155 18.22 25.03 3.21
C THR A 155 18.48 26.15 4.21
N SER A 156 18.11 25.95 5.46
CA SER A 156 18.48 26.88 6.56
C SER A 156 20.00 26.96 6.84
N LEU A 157 20.78 26.04 6.25
CA LEU A 157 22.25 26.06 6.32
C LEU A 157 22.79 26.76 5.08
N PRO A 158 23.48 27.91 5.19
CA PRO A 158 24.00 28.65 4.05
C PRO A 158 24.92 27.79 3.16
N GLY A 159 24.72 27.86 1.85
CA GLY A 159 25.47 27.08 0.86
C GLY A 159 25.06 25.63 0.75
N PHE A 160 24.03 25.17 1.46
CA PHE A 160 23.53 23.80 1.38
C PHE A 160 22.20 23.75 0.63
N PHE A 161 22.23 23.18 -0.55
CA PHE A 161 21.06 23.07 -1.45
C PHE A 161 20.52 21.65 -1.49
N ALA A 162 19.21 21.50 -1.62
CA ALA A 162 18.56 20.20 -1.77
C ALA A 162 17.68 20.19 -3.01
N VAL A 163 17.84 19.13 -3.81
CA VAL A 163 17.09 18.90 -5.05
C VAL A 163 16.66 17.45 -5.14
N GLY A 164 15.66 17.19 -5.98
CA GLY A 164 15.14 15.84 -6.21
C GLY A 164 13.90 15.51 -5.42
N ASP A 165 13.47 14.26 -5.51
CA ASP A 165 12.20 13.76 -4.99
C ASP A 165 12.06 13.94 -3.46
N GLY A 166 13.15 13.81 -2.72
CA GLY A 166 13.18 14.02 -1.27
C GLY A 166 13.19 15.49 -0.84
N ALA A 167 13.28 16.44 -1.77
CA ALA A 167 13.26 17.87 -1.46
C ALA A 167 11.84 18.47 -1.44
N GLY A 168 10.82 17.72 -1.88
CA GLY A 168 9.40 18.09 -1.83
C GLY A 168 8.82 18.64 -3.12
#